data_2cad3c0696e63135f3a47731e854788e
#
_entry.id   2cad3c0696e63135f3a47731e854788e
#
_cell.length_a   1.000
_cell.length_b   1.000
_cell.length_c   1.000
_cell.angle_alpha   90.00
_cell.angle_beta   90.00
_cell.angle_gamma   90.00
#
_symmetry.space_group_name_H-M   'P 1'
#
loop_
_entity.id
_entity.type
_entity.pdbx_description
1 polymer ?
#
loop_
_entity_poly.entity_id
_entity_poly.type
_entity_poly.pdbx_seq_one_letter_code
_entity_poly.pdbx_strand_id
1 'polypeptide(L)'
;MRTPLRWSGAFVATGAIAWALATPQPDTLVAGDGQTAAFRGKDGRLAVLRAGRDTFAIKEWLAADADARTPKDGSLGNGVTCDAVGCIGRLADSRLVSIVVGIEAFAEDCARAAVVFSDRESPADCNAMLVDRAIWQSYGAVALQWTGDRFTQTVALPRSQDRP
;
A
#
# COMPACT_ATOMS: atom_id res chain seq x y z
N MET A 1 -24.51 34.00 -26.76
CA MET A 1 -24.39 32.76 -27.58
C MET A 1 -23.86 31.64 -26.70
N ARG A 2 -24.70 30.63 -26.41
CA ARG A 2 -24.31 29.43 -25.67
C ARG A 2 -23.65 28.49 -26.64
N THR A 3 -22.35 28.51 -26.73
CA THR A 3 -21.61 27.69 -27.68
C THR A 3 -21.64 26.22 -27.26
N PRO A 4 -21.85 25.29 -28.23
CA PRO A 4 -21.83 23.83 -27.95
C PRO A 4 -20.54 23.34 -27.33
N LEU A 5 -19.48 24.12 -27.45
CA LEU A 5 -18.17 23.87 -26.83
C LEU A 5 -18.21 23.78 -25.29
N ARG A 6 -19.16 24.44 -24.61
CA ARG A 6 -19.31 24.31 -23.15
C ARG A 6 -19.85 22.96 -22.72
N TRP A 7 -20.70 22.35 -23.54
CA TRP A 7 -21.25 21.03 -23.29
C TRP A 7 -20.20 19.94 -23.50
N SER A 8 -19.32 20.08 -24.51
CA SER A 8 -18.22 19.13 -24.71
C SER A 8 -17.26 19.12 -23.53
N GLY A 9 -16.94 20.30 -22.92
CA GLY A 9 -16.15 20.36 -21.70
C GLY A 9 -16.80 19.63 -20.51
N ALA A 10 -18.12 19.78 -20.34
CA ALA A 10 -18.83 19.08 -19.28
C ALA A 10 -18.82 17.56 -19.47
N PHE A 11 -19.00 17.07 -20.71
CA PHE A 11 -18.91 15.63 -21.01
C PHE A 11 -17.53 15.06 -20.74
N VAL A 12 -16.46 15.75 -21.13
CA VAL A 12 -15.07 15.33 -20.87
C VAL A 12 -14.80 15.30 -19.37
N ALA A 13 -15.21 16.34 -18.63
CA ALA A 13 -15.03 16.38 -17.18
C ALA A 13 -15.77 15.24 -16.47
N THR A 14 -17.02 14.98 -16.85
CA THR A 14 -17.82 13.90 -16.28
C THR A 14 -17.19 12.53 -16.60
N GLY A 15 -16.72 12.34 -17.84
CA GLY A 15 -16.03 11.13 -18.26
C GLY A 15 -14.73 10.90 -17.47
N ALA A 16 -13.94 11.96 -17.27
CA ALA A 16 -12.70 11.88 -16.48
C ALA A 16 -12.96 11.55 -15.00
N ILE A 17 -14.00 12.14 -14.40
CA ILE A 17 -14.40 11.83 -13.03
C ILE A 17 -14.89 10.38 -12.92
N ALA A 18 -15.73 9.93 -13.84
CA ALA A 18 -16.22 8.55 -13.85
C ALA A 18 -15.06 7.55 -14.02
N TRP A 19 -14.08 7.86 -14.87
CA TRP A 19 -12.87 7.06 -15.04
C TRP A 19 -12.04 6.99 -13.77
N ALA A 20 -11.83 8.14 -13.12
CA ALA A 20 -11.06 8.21 -11.86
C ALA A 20 -11.72 7.40 -10.75
N LEU A 21 -13.06 7.45 -10.63
CA LEU A 21 -13.82 6.67 -9.65
C LEU A 21 -13.83 5.16 -9.96
N ALA A 22 -13.69 4.77 -11.21
CA ALA A 22 -13.65 3.37 -11.65
C ALA A 22 -12.24 2.76 -11.57
N THR A 23 -11.19 3.59 -11.38
CA THR A 23 -9.81 3.09 -11.27
C THR A 23 -9.62 2.41 -9.92
N PRO A 24 -9.29 1.12 -9.91
CA PRO A 24 -9.10 0.40 -8.65
C PRO A 24 -7.87 0.94 -7.91
N GLN A 25 -8.04 1.14 -6.62
CA GLN A 25 -6.95 1.62 -5.75
C GLN A 25 -6.18 0.45 -5.16
N PRO A 26 -4.88 0.58 -4.88
CA PRO A 26 -4.10 -0.49 -4.28
C PRO A 26 -4.60 -0.83 -2.87
N ASP A 27 -4.56 -2.11 -2.53
CA ASP A 27 -4.93 -2.61 -1.21
C ASP A 27 -3.83 -2.38 -0.18
N THR A 28 -2.56 -2.40 -0.62
CA THR A 28 -1.42 -2.12 0.25
C THR A 28 -0.36 -1.29 -0.47
N LEU A 29 0.37 -0.50 0.31
CA LEU A 29 1.44 0.39 -0.14
C LEU A 29 2.65 0.21 0.77
N VAL A 30 3.84 0.19 0.18
CA VAL A 30 5.11 0.11 0.91
C VAL A 30 6.01 1.26 0.45
N ALA A 31 6.58 1.98 1.40
CA ALA A 31 7.57 3.00 1.11
C ALA A 31 8.88 2.40 0.60
N GLY A 32 9.66 3.18 -0.14
CA GLY A 32 10.92 2.73 -0.73
C GLY A 32 12.03 2.37 0.26
N ASP A 33 11.82 2.61 1.54
CA ASP A 33 12.71 2.19 2.64
C ASP A 33 12.32 0.84 3.27
N GLY A 34 11.19 0.27 2.86
CA GLY A 34 10.66 -0.98 3.41
C GLY A 34 10.22 -0.92 4.88
N GLN A 35 10.22 0.26 5.51
CA GLN A 35 9.95 0.41 6.94
C GLN A 35 8.55 0.92 7.26
N THR A 36 7.89 1.51 6.27
CA THR A 36 6.53 2.04 6.40
C THR A 36 5.65 1.37 5.36
N ALA A 37 4.55 0.80 5.81
CA ALA A 37 3.55 0.21 4.95
C ALA A 37 2.15 0.70 5.35
N ALA A 38 1.26 0.78 4.38
CA ALA A 38 -0.14 1.08 4.59
C ALA A 38 -1.01 -0.01 3.95
N PHE A 39 -2.20 -0.16 4.47
CA PHE A 39 -3.19 -1.07 3.92
C PHE A 39 -4.58 -0.44 3.97
N ARG A 40 -5.46 -0.91 3.11
CA ARG A 40 -6.85 -0.44 3.05
C ARG A 40 -7.74 -1.32 3.91
N GLY A 41 -8.30 -0.72 4.96
CA GLY A 41 -9.19 -1.39 5.90
C GLY A 41 -10.62 -1.56 5.37
N LYS A 42 -11.50 -2.13 6.21
CA LYS A 42 -12.92 -2.39 5.85
C LYS A 42 -13.71 -1.13 5.52
N ASP A 43 -13.32 0.02 6.05
CA ASP A 43 -13.91 1.32 5.78
C ASP A 43 -13.42 1.94 4.46
N GLY A 44 -12.56 1.23 3.72
CA GLY A 44 -11.96 1.71 2.48
C GLY A 44 -10.84 2.73 2.68
N ARG A 45 -10.52 3.11 3.93
CA ARG A 45 -9.49 4.10 4.25
C ARG A 45 -8.14 3.44 4.49
N LEU A 46 -7.07 4.20 4.27
CA LEU A 46 -5.72 3.74 4.59
C LEU A 46 -5.49 3.73 6.10
N ALA A 47 -4.94 2.62 6.59
CA ALA A 47 -4.30 2.48 7.88
C ALA A 47 -2.80 2.22 7.68
N VAL A 48 -1.97 2.68 8.62
CA VAL A 48 -0.51 2.67 8.47
C VAL A 48 0.11 1.77 9.52
N LEU A 49 0.82 0.74 9.06
CA LEU A 49 1.70 -0.08 9.89
C LEU A 49 2.97 0.72 10.20
N ARG A 50 3.35 0.80 11.48
CA ARG A 50 4.50 1.57 11.95
C ARG A 50 4.45 3.06 11.55
N ALA A 51 3.35 3.72 11.85
CA ALA A 51 3.20 5.16 11.63
C ALA A 51 4.35 5.95 12.27
N GLY A 52 4.79 7.03 11.61
CA GLY A 52 5.81 7.96 12.11
C GLY A 52 7.23 7.74 11.58
N ARG A 53 7.48 6.73 10.72
CA ARG A 53 8.78 6.52 10.09
C ARG A 53 8.95 7.38 8.84
N ASP A 54 8.17 7.15 7.80
CA ASP A 54 8.21 7.94 6.57
C ASP A 54 6.95 8.82 6.46
N THR A 55 7.04 10.01 7.02
CA THR A 55 5.94 10.98 6.96
C THR A 55 5.70 11.54 5.58
N PHE A 56 6.71 11.51 4.70
CA PHE A 56 6.57 11.96 3.32
C PHE A 56 5.73 10.96 2.51
N ALA A 57 6.07 9.68 2.54
CA ALA A 57 5.30 8.65 1.86
C ALA A 57 3.83 8.63 2.33
N ILE A 58 3.60 8.69 3.64
CA ILE A 58 2.24 8.74 4.20
C ILE A 58 1.47 9.95 3.65
N LYS A 59 2.09 11.13 3.61
CA LYS A 59 1.46 12.34 3.07
C LYS A 59 1.05 12.18 1.61
N GLU A 60 1.94 11.61 0.79
CA GLU A 60 1.66 11.39 -0.63
C GLU A 60 0.53 10.36 -0.84
N TRP A 61 0.51 9.28 -0.05
CA TRP A 61 -0.56 8.28 -0.10
C TRP A 61 -1.93 8.87 0.28
N LEU A 62 -1.98 9.67 1.36
CA LEU A 62 -3.22 10.34 1.78
C LEU A 62 -3.68 11.35 0.73
N ALA A 63 -2.76 12.09 0.12
CA ALA A 63 -3.10 13.03 -0.95
C ALA A 63 -3.65 12.31 -2.19
N ALA A 64 -3.06 11.17 -2.58
CA ALA A 64 -3.56 10.35 -3.69
C ALA A 64 -4.97 9.79 -3.43
N ASP A 65 -5.28 9.50 -2.16
CA ASP A 65 -6.60 9.02 -1.72
C ASP A 65 -7.61 10.15 -1.49
N ALA A 66 -7.23 11.40 -1.69
CA ALA A 66 -8.03 12.59 -1.29
C ALA A 66 -8.44 12.55 0.20
N ASP A 67 -7.62 11.95 1.06
CA ASP A 67 -7.82 11.85 2.50
C ASP A 67 -7.24 13.09 3.20
N ALA A 68 -8.09 13.83 3.91
CA ALA A 68 -7.70 15.06 4.59
C ALA A 68 -6.87 14.86 5.88
N ARG A 69 -6.64 13.60 6.31
CA ARG A 69 -5.80 13.30 7.48
C ARG A 69 -4.36 13.72 7.24
N THR A 70 -3.65 13.99 8.31
CA THR A 70 -2.21 14.27 8.27
C THR A 70 -1.41 13.03 8.65
N PRO A 71 -0.11 12.93 8.30
CA PRO A 71 0.73 11.81 8.69
C PRO A 71 0.85 11.56 10.20
N LYS A 72 0.46 12.53 11.02
CA LYS A 72 0.48 12.44 12.49
C LYS A 72 -0.89 12.13 13.09
N ASP A 73 -1.90 11.94 12.27
CA ASP A 73 -3.26 11.63 12.74
C ASP A 73 -3.28 10.24 13.38
N GLY A 74 -3.68 10.17 14.66
CA GLY A 74 -3.73 8.93 15.41
C GLY A 74 -4.67 7.89 14.82
N SER A 75 -5.69 8.31 14.04
CA SER A 75 -6.62 7.40 13.38
C SER A 75 -5.97 6.57 12.25
N LEU A 76 -4.77 6.94 11.80
CA LEU A 76 -3.99 6.11 10.87
C LEU A 76 -3.58 4.76 11.46
N GLY A 77 -3.52 4.64 12.79
CA GLY A 77 -3.25 3.40 13.49
C GLY A 77 -4.49 2.54 13.78
N ASN A 78 -5.69 2.97 13.37
CA ASN A 78 -6.89 2.22 13.64
C ASN A 78 -6.86 0.85 12.95
N GLY A 79 -7.14 -0.22 13.72
CA GLY A 79 -7.10 -1.59 13.22
C GLY A 79 -5.68 -2.17 13.08
N VAL A 80 -4.67 -1.47 13.57
CA VAL A 80 -3.28 -1.94 13.66
C VAL A 80 -2.98 -2.37 15.09
N THR A 81 -2.36 -3.54 15.24
CA THR A 81 -1.82 -4.04 16.52
C THR A 81 -0.34 -4.25 16.35
N CYS A 82 0.46 -3.67 17.25
CA CYS A 82 1.92 -3.77 17.22
C CYS A 82 2.45 -4.35 18.52
N ASP A 83 3.57 -5.06 18.41
CA ASP A 83 4.41 -5.51 19.52
C ASP A 83 5.89 -5.16 19.26
N ALA A 84 6.80 -5.81 19.98
CA ALA A 84 8.24 -5.57 19.86
C ALA A 84 8.82 -6.07 18.51
N VAL A 85 8.19 -7.03 17.87
CA VAL A 85 8.72 -7.75 16.71
C VAL A 85 8.00 -7.43 15.40
N GLY A 86 6.85 -6.74 15.46
CA GLY A 86 6.14 -6.35 14.24
C GLY A 86 4.81 -5.65 14.50
N CYS A 87 4.09 -5.39 13.41
CA CYS A 87 2.72 -4.90 13.45
C CYS A 87 1.85 -5.68 12.47
N ILE A 88 0.61 -5.91 12.84
CA ILE A 88 -0.38 -6.57 12.00
C ILE A 88 -1.60 -5.68 11.77
N GLY A 89 -2.23 -5.85 10.63
CA GLY A 89 -3.49 -5.22 10.26
C GLY A 89 -4.38 -6.16 9.45
N ARG A 90 -5.60 -5.71 9.13
CA ARG A 90 -6.55 -6.50 8.34
C ARG A 90 -7.06 -5.71 7.16
N LEU A 91 -6.91 -6.29 5.98
CA LEU A 91 -7.52 -5.80 4.74
C LEU A 91 -9.06 -5.80 4.83
N ALA A 92 -9.69 -5.15 3.87
CA ALA A 92 -11.14 -5.07 3.75
C ALA A 92 -11.82 -6.46 3.74
N ASP A 93 -11.19 -7.45 3.14
CA ASP A 93 -11.64 -8.85 3.06
C ASP A 93 -11.21 -9.72 4.26
N SER A 94 -10.68 -9.10 5.30
CA SER A 94 -10.23 -9.74 6.55
C SER A 94 -8.92 -10.51 6.48
N ARG A 95 -8.22 -10.56 5.33
CA ARG A 95 -6.87 -11.11 5.25
C ARG A 95 -5.90 -10.28 6.09
N LEU A 96 -4.94 -10.96 6.70
CA LEU A 96 -3.91 -10.30 7.51
C LEU A 96 -2.82 -9.72 6.61
N VAL A 97 -2.34 -8.56 7.00
CA VAL A 97 -1.10 -7.96 6.52
C VAL A 97 -0.19 -7.72 7.71
N SER A 98 1.09 -7.92 7.53
CA SER A 98 2.07 -7.75 8.60
C SER A 98 3.28 -6.96 8.15
N ILE A 99 3.93 -6.25 9.08
CA ILE A 99 5.27 -5.72 8.91
C ILE A 99 6.18 -6.32 9.99
N VAL A 100 7.15 -7.10 9.55
CA VAL A 100 8.11 -7.80 10.41
C VAL A 100 9.30 -6.91 10.70
N VAL A 101 9.62 -6.77 11.98
CA VAL A 101 10.77 -6.02 12.51
C VAL A 101 11.81 -6.98 13.12
N GLY A 102 11.34 -7.93 13.94
CA GLY A 102 12.15 -9.01 14.50
C GLY A 102 12.09 -10.25 13.62
N ILE A 103 13.24 -10.91 13.42
CA ILE A 103 13.30 -12.12 12.56
C ILE A 103 12.44 -13.27 13.10
N GLU A 104 12.20 -13.29 14.39
CA GLU A 104 11.37 -14.29 15.07
C GLU A 104 9.91 -14.25 14.66
N ALA A 105 9.41 -13.11 14.18
CA ALA A 105 8.02 -12.98 13.72
C ALA A 105 7.78 -13.63 12.36
N PHE A 106 8.82 -13.84 11.53
CA PHE A 106 8.63 -14.40 10.19
C PHE A 106 7.90 -15.75 10.21
N ALA A 107 8.23 -16.64 11.14
CA ALA A 107 7.66 -17.98 11.16
C ALA A 107 6.12 -17.95 11.30
N GLU A 108 5.60 -17.09 12.18
CA GLU A 108 4.16 -16.94 12.38
C GLU A 108 3.52 -16.12 11.25
N ASP A 109 4.12 -15.00 10.89
CA ASP A 109 3.55 -14.07 9.92
C ASP A 109 3.53 -14.68 8.52
N CYS A 110 4.58 -15.40 8.10
CA CYS A 110 4.60 -16.13 6.83
C CYS A 110 3.54 -17.23 6.73
N ALA A 111 3.13 -17.81 7.87
CA ALA A 111 2.10 -18.83 7.88
C ALA A 111 0.66 -18.26 7.88
N ARG A 112 0.46 -17.03 8.38
CA ARG A 112 -0.86 -16.47 8.65
C ARG A 112 -1.22 -15.24 7.83
N ALA A 113 -0.26 -14.42 7.46
CA ALA A 113 -0.51 -13.22 6.70
C ALA A 113 -0.62 -13.51 5.19
N ALA A 114 -1.45 -12.75 4.50
CA ALA A 114 -1.51 -12.78 3.04
C ALA A 114 -0.36 -11.97 2.42
N VAL A 115 0.08 -10.91 3.13
CA VAL A 115 1.21 -10.07 2.73
C VAL A 115 2.10 -9.83 3.94
N VAL A 116 3.40 -9.97 3.74
CA VAL A 116 4.43 -9.67 4.73
C VAL A 116 5.39 -8.63 4.18
N PHE A 117 5.57 -7.55 4.92
CA PHE A 117 6.54 -6.50 4.65
C PHE A 117 7.73 -6.62 5.61
N SER A 118 8.93 -6.33 5.14
CA SER A 118 10.11 -6.29 5.99
C SER A 118 11.23 -5.43 5.40
N ASP A 119 12.01 -4.79 6.28
CA ASP A 119 13.28 -4.18 5.91
C ASP A 119 14.45 -5.19 5.91
N ARG A 120 14.15 -6.48 6.16
CA ARG A 120 15.09 -7.60 6.19
C ARG A 120 14.83 -8.55 5.03
N GLU A 121 15.78 -9.43 4.76
CA GLU A 121 15.57 -10.58 3.90
C GLU A 121 14.65 -11.60 4.59
N SER A 122 13.69 -12.09 3.85
CA SER A 122 12.74 -13.09 4.33
C SER A 122 13.27 -14.51 4.17
N PRO A 123 12.78 -15.48 4.99
CA PRO A 123 13.01 -16.89 4.75
C PRO A 123 12.48 -17.35 3.38
N ALA A 124 13.17 -18.31 2.76
CA ALA A 124 12.81 -18.83 1.44
C ALA A 124 11.48 -19.61 1.41
N ASP A 125 11.01 -20.08 2.57
CA ASP A 125 9.81 -20.90 2.75
C ASP A 125 8.57 -20.10 3.19
N CYS A 126 8.57 -18.77 3.03
CA CYS A 126 7.44 -17.91 3.35
C CYS A 126 6.33 -18.08 2.31
N ASN A 127 5.13 -18.45 2.76
CA ASN A 127 3.97 -18.64 1.88
C ASN A 127 3.21 -17.36 1.56
N ALA A 128 3.47 -16.27 2.28
CA ALA A 128 2.84 -14.97 2.07
C ALA A 128 3.41 -14.28 0.82
N MET A 129 2.66 -13.32 0.27
CA MET A 129 3.24 -12.35 -0.68
C MET A 129 4.25 -11.49 0.06
N LEU A 130 5.51 -11.58 -0.36
CA LEU A 130 6.62 -10.88 0.28
C LEU A 130 6.95 -9.56 -0.40
N VAL A 131 7.17 -8.52 0.41
CA VAL A 131 7.88 -7.29 0.00
C VAL A 131 8.99 -7.05 1.00
N ASP A 132 10.10 -7.73 0.79
CA ASP A 132 11.28 -7.72 1.65
C ASP A 132 12.40 -6.82 1.10
N ARG A 133 13.56 -6.86 1.75
CA ARG A 133 14.72 -6.06 1.36
C ARG A 133 15.10 -6.24 -0.11
N ALA A 134 15.09 -7.46 -0.62
CA ALA A 134 15.45 -7.73 -2.02
C ALA A 134 14.50 -7.04 -3.00
N ILE A 135 13.21 -7.02 -2.67
CA ILE A 135 12.17 -6.41 -3.50
C ILE A 135 12.29 -4.87 -3.48
N TRP A 136 12.24 -4.23 -2.29
CA TRP A 136 12.24 -2.77 -2.27
C TRP A 136 13.60 -2.15 -2.66
N GLN A 137 14.73 -2.82 -2.43
CA GLN A 137 16.04 -2.37 -2.96
C GLN A 137 16.09 -2.42 -4.50
N SER A 138 15.42 -3.39 -5.10
CA SER A 138 15.41 -3.54 -6.56
C SER A 138 14.41 -2.62 -7.24
N TYR A 139 13.28 -2.32 -6.59
CA TYR A 139 12.11 -1.70 -7.22
C TYR A 139 11.64 -0.40 -6.55
N GLY A 140 12.19 -0.05 -5.38
CA GLY A 140 11.73 1.11 -4.61
C GLY A 140 10.37 0.85 -3.96
N ALA A 141 9.52 1.88 -3.95
CA ALA A 141 8.17 1.77 -3.41
C ALA A 141 7.32 0.77 -4.19
N VAL A 142 6.48 0.04 -3.47
CA VAL A 142 5.65 -1.04 -4.02
C VAL A 142 4.19 -0.83 -3.64
N ALA A 143 3.30 -1.00 -4.61
CA ALA A 143 1.86 -1.08 -4.39
C ALA A 143 1.37 -2.47 -4.77
N LEU A 144 0.53 -3.07 -3.93
CA LEU A 144 -0.10 -4.36 -4.20
C LEU A 144 -1.60 -4.19 -4.31
N GLN A 145 -2.19 -4.86 -5.28
CA GLN A 145 -3.62 -4.91 -5.50
C GLN A 145 -4.08 -6.36 -5.63
N TRP A 146 -5.15 -6.69 -4.94
CA TRP A 146 -5.79 -8.00 -5.05
C TRP A 146 -6.69 -8.08 -6.28
N THR A 147 -6.47 -9.07 -7.12
CA THR A 147 -7.23 -9.28 -8.37
C THR A 147 -8.26 -10.41 -8.26
N GLY A 148 -8.54 -10.89 -7.05
CA GLY A 148 -9.49 -11.96 -6.78
C GLY A 148 -8.84 -13.32 -6.54
N ASP A 149 -7.68 -13.59 -7.13
CA ASP A 149 -6.91 -14.84 -6.99
C ASP A 149 -5.48 -14.61 -6.49
N ARG A 150 -4.90 -13.45 -6.77
CA ARG A 150 -3.51 -13.11 -6.40
C ARG A 150 -3.32 -11.62 -6.20
N PHE A 151 -2.22 -11.25 -5.56
CA PHE A 151 -1.75 -9.87 -5.56
C PHE A 151 -0.98 -9.56 -6.84
N THR A 152 -1.34 -8.46 -7.49
CA THR A 152 -0.57 -7.84 -8.55
C THR A 152 0.28 -6.73 -7.96
N GLN A 153 1.53 -6.63 -8.43
CA GLN A 153 2.51 -5.67 -7.92
C GLN A 153 2.74 -4.55 -8.94
N THR A 154 2.66 -3.31 -8.47
CA THR A 154 3.10 -2.12 -9.20
C THR A 154 4.30 -1.52 -8.46
N VAL A 155 5.38 -1.21 -9.16
CA VAL A 155 6.65 -0.77 -8.60
C VAL A 155 7.03 0.61 -9.11
N ALA A 156 7.74 1.38 -8.27
CA ALA A 156 8.17 2.73 -8.61
C ALA A 156 9.32 2.75 -9.63
N LEU A 157 10.22 1.76 -9.57
CA LEU A 157 11.35 1.62 -10.49
C LEU A 157 11.18 0.33 -11.29
N PRO A 158 10.87 0.37 -12.58
CA PRO A 158 10.90 -0.82 -13.42
C PRO A 158 12.32 -1.37 -13.49
N ARG A 159 12.45 -2.71 -13.62
CA ARG A 159 13.75 -3.38 -13.71
C ARG A 159 14.66 -2.70 -14.72
N SER A 160 15.92 -2.63 -14.36
CA SER A 160 17.02 -1.89 -14.98
C SER A 160 17.42 -2.32 -16.42
N GLN A 161 16.49 -2.66 -17.29
CA GLN A 161 16.76 -2.69 -18.72
C GLN A 161 16.80 -1.30 -19.35
N ASP A 162 16.34 -0.29 -18.62
CA ASP A 162 16.24 1.10 -19.09
C ASP A 162 17.12 2.09 -18.29
N ARG A 163 18.14 1.62 -17.58
CA ARG A 163 19.14 2.55 -17.06
C ARG A 163 20.21 2.78 -18.13
N PRO A 164 20.33 4.03 -18.61
CA PRO A 164 21.41 4.40 -19.50
C PRO A 164 22.78 4.21 -18.86
#